data_e67b807451a9115d3ac9372315860a1a
#
_entry.id   e67b807451a9115d3ac9372315860a1a
#
_cell.length_a   1.000
_cell.length_b   1.000
_cell.length_c   1.000
_cell.angle_alpha   90.00
_cell.angle_beta   90.00
_cell.angle_gamma   90.00
#
_symmetry.space_group_name_H-M   'P 1'
#
loop_
_entity.id
_entity.type
_entity.pdbx_description
1 polymer ?
#
loop_
_entity_poly.entity_id
_entity_poly.type
_entity_poly.pdbx_seq_one_letter_code
_entity_poly.pdbx_strand_id
1 'polypeptide(L)'
;GLLATSAAGASGPAGGTSALAAARALVPPVPKLQKGGELEGFEFWEEHDGLLTEAWKELGPRNEGLYEYGPAYERRYVHADLRQAAAAARAGEGERLARALFWEPVPGVFASDRLFTEEFREDLLGELEHISSSGIPRRRPNGMNRYGVILDQVGLEAALAGLVDALVRPLAAMLFPELVAAEDATEHYAFTVRYEAGGDTELAKHGDASVATLNLCLGRPGWRGGELRFFESGGSGMYTLPKGNASAGAGDVAFHPGLAVLHRGQHKHQALPLLGGERSNVIIWLFAEHGVVRVAPYAPHEQLSARQRWQAAPSKAKGQPWEL
;
A
#
# COMPACT_ATOMS: atom_id res chain seq x y z
N GLY A 1 44.68 -55.86 2.05
CA GLY A 1 44.77 -54.59 2.70
C GLY A 1 43.41 -53.93 2.73
N LEU A 2 42.68 -54.05 3.81
CA LEU A 2 41.44 -53.31 4.05
C LEU A 2 41.82 -51.90 4.55
N LEU A 3 41.30 -50.91 3.89
CA LEU A 3 41.29 -49.52 4.39
C LEU A 3 39.84 -49.19 4.76
N ALA A 4 39.61 -49.02 6.07
CA ALA A 4 38.39 -48.50 6.64
C ALA A 4 38.42 -46.98 6.46
N THR A 5 37.42 -46.41 5.73
CA THR A 5 37.19 -44.97 5.66
C THR A 5 36.19 -44.60 6.75
N SER A 6 36.69 -43.87 7.71
CA SER A 6 35.93 -43.22 8.78
C SER A 6 34.99 -42.15 8.17
N ALA A 7 33.69 -42.33 8.32
CA ALA A 7 32.70 -41.31 8.06
C ALA A 7 32.77 -40.27 9.18
N ALA A 8 33.28 -39.09 8.87
CA ALA A 8 33.20 -37.93 9.74
C ALA A 8 31.74 -37.43 9.71
N GLY A 9 31.08 -37.56 10.81
CA GLY A 9 29.74 -36.96 11.04
C GLY A 9 29.84 -35.44 10.98
N ALA A 10 29.15 -34.86 10.03
CA ALA A 10 28.90 -33.43 10.02
C ALA A 10 27.96 -33.10 11.18
N SER A 11 28.52 -32.58 12.25
CA SER A 11 27.75 -31.91 13.30
C SER A 11 27.12 -30.65 12.70
N GLY A 12 25.80 -30.66 12.53
CA GLY A 12 25.05 -29.45 12.20
C GLY A 12 25.26 -28.37 13.29
N PRO A 13 25.12 -27.10 12.96
CA PRO A 13 25.37 -26.02 13.92
C PRO A 13 24.37 -26.11 15.09
N ALA A 14 24.96 -26.08 16.28
CA ALA A 14 24.22 -26.03 17.53
C ALA A 14 23.32 -24.79 17.59
N GLY A 15 22.05 -25.01 17.98
CA GLY A 15 21.17 -24.13 18.74
C GLY A 15 21.25 -22.62 18.55
N GLY A 16 21.13 -22.11 17.30
CA GLY A 16 20.84 -20.70 17.10
C GLY A 16 19.35 -20.44 17.32
N THR A 17 19.02 -19.39 18.06
CA THR A 17 17.64 -18.90 18.20
C THR A 17 17.07 -18.63 16.81
N SER A 18 15.85 -19.13 16.50
CA SER A 18 15.23 -18.87 15.20
C SER A 18 15.02 -17.38 14.99
N ALA A 19 14.99 -16.94 13.72
CA ALA A 19 14.76 -15.54 13.38
C ALA A 19 13.41 -15.06 13.93
N LEU A 20 12.41 -15.91 13.85
CA LEU A 20 11.07 -15.64 14.38
C LEU A 20 11.11 -15.43 15.89
N ALA A 21 11.79 -16.29 16.64
CA ALA A 21 11.91 -16.15 18.09
C ALA A 21 12.73 -14.90 18.48
N ALA A 22 13.80 -14.61 17.76
CA ALA A 22 14.60 -13.40 17.98
C ALA A 22 13.81 -12.13 17.67
N ALA A 23 13.06 -12.10 16.56
CA ALA A 23 12.23 -10.97 16.20
C ALA A 23 11.12 -10.70 17.23
N ARG A 24 10.49 -11.73 17.77
CA ARG A 24 9.48 -11.60 18.84
C ARG A 24 10.02 -11.01 20.16
N ALA A 25 11.30 -11.10 20.38
CA ALA A 25 11.96 -10.53 21.56
C ALA A 25 12.31 -9.03 21.39
N LEU A 26 12.21 -8.49 20.18
CA LEU A 26 12.47 -7.09 19.92
C LEU A 26 11.40 -6.19 20.54
N VAL A 27 11.83 -5.07 21.10
CA VAL A 27 10.95 -4.03 21.65
C VAL A 27 11.12 -2.78 20.79
N PRO A 28 10.22 -2.54 19.82
CA PRO A 28 10.32 -1.36 18.97
C PRO A 28 10.05 -0.08 19.78
N PRO A 29 10.62 1.04 19.35
CA PRO A 29 10.31 2.34 19.95
C PRO A 29 8.83 2.66 19.80
N VAL A 30 8.24 3.25 20.82
CA VAL A 30 6.84 3.69 20.78
C VAL A 30 6.74 4.86 19.80
N PRO A 31 5.92 4.76 18.73
CA PRO A 31 5.76 5.83 17.78
C PRO A 31 5.16 7.06 18.47
N LYS A 32 5.87 8.17 18.52
CA LYS A 32 5.29 9.45 18.90
C LYS A 32 4.76 10.13 17.64
N LEU A 33 3.56 10.68 17.73
CA LEU A 33 3.03 11.58 16.71
C LEU A 33 3.77 12.90 16.83
N GLN A 34 4.80 13.11 16.03
CA GLN A 34 5.48 14.40 15.99
C GLN A 34 4.99 15.18 14.77
N LYS A 35 4.51 16.41 15.00
CA LYS A 35 4.39 17.39 13.93
C LYS A 35 5.79 17.74 13.45
N GLY A 36 6.15 17.35 12.22
CA GLY A 36 7.37 17.77 11.55
C GLY A 36 8.68 17.15 12.04
N GLY A 37 8.66 15.96 12.63
CA GLY A 37 9.84 15.27 13.15
C GLY A 37 10.32 14.10 12.29
N GLU A 38 11.57 13.71 12.49
CA GLU A 38 12.16 12.47 11.99
C GLU A 38 11.25 11.28 12.32
N LEU A 39 11.20 10.28 11.44
CA LEU A 39 10.49 9.02 11.74
C LEU A 39 11.18 8.38 12.95
N GLU A 40 10.61 8.57 14.14
CA GLU A 40 11.16 7.99 15.36
C GLU A 40 11.41 6.50 15.19
N GLY A 41 12.60 6.08 15.60
CA GLY A 41 12.99 4.68 15.53
C GLY A 41 13.41 4.23 14.15
N PHE A 42 13.70 5.13 13.20
CA PHE A 42 14.24 4.76 11.91
C PHE A 42 15.44 3.84 12.04
N GLU A 43 16.40 4.19 12.89
CA GLU A 43 17.60 3.41 13.17
C GLU A 43 17.28 1.99 13.65
N PHE A 44 16.28 1.83 14.53
CA PHE A 44 15.82 0.52 14.99
C PHE A 44 15.36 -0.36 13.82
N TRP A 45 14.55 0.19 12.90
CA TRP A 45 14.01 -0.56 11.77
C TRP A 45 15.07 -0.88 10.73
N GLU A 46 16.05 0.00 10.53
CA GLU A 46 17.19 -0.23 9.65
C GLU A 46 18.11 -1.32 10.22
N GLU A 47 18.45 -1.25 11.51
CA GLU A 47 19.30 -2.23 12.18
C GLU A 47 18.70 -3.65 12.16
N HIS A 48 17.36 -3.75 12.31
CA HIS A 48 16.68 -5.04 12.43
C HIS A 48 16.02 -5.51 11.12
N ASP A 49 16.15 -4.79 10.00
CA ASP A 49 15.49 -5.12 8.73
C ASP A 49 15.76 -6.55 8.26
N GLY A 50 17.02 -6.97 8.30
CA GLY A 50 17.41 -8.33 7.91
C GLY A 50 16.78 -9.41 8.79
N LEU A 51 16.81 -9.22 10.12
CA LEU A 51 16.20 -10.15 11.08
C LEU A 51 14.69 -10.23 10.88
N LEU A 52 14.03 -9.09 10.70
CA LEU A 52 12.57 -9.04 10.49
C LEU A 52 12.19 -9.70 9.17
N THR A 53 12.97 -9.49 8.11
CA THR A 53 12.76 -10.13 6.82
C THR A 53 12.83 -11.66 6.93
N GLU A 54 13.83 -12.21 7.63
CA GLU A 54 13.95 -13.65 7.84
C GLU A 54 12.85 -14.19 8.77
N ALA A 55 12.43 -13.41 9.76
CA ALA A 55 11.33 -13.80 10.64
C ALA A 55 9.99 -13.90 9.89
N TRP A 56 9.71 -12.99 8.95
CA TRP A 56 8.52 -13.08 8.09
C TRP A 56 8.56 -14.28 7.17
N LYS A 57 9.73 -14.62 6.61
CA LYS A 57 9.92 -15.85 5.82
C LYS A 57 9.72 -17.11 6.66
N GLU A 58 10.25 -17.13 7.88
CA GLU A 58 10.10 -18.26 8.79
C GLU A 58 8.66 -18.43 9.28
N LEU A 59 7.93 -17.33 9.51
CA LEU A 59 6.52 -17.38 9.84
C LEU A 59 5.72 -18.03 8.72
N GLY A 60 6.04 -17.72 7.49
CA GLY A 60 5.35 -18.18 6.30
C GLY A 60 3.94 -17.63 6.14
N PRO A 61 3.37 -17.76 4.96
CA PRO A 61 2.02 -17.30 4.67
C PRO A 61 0.96 -18.24 5.26
N ARG A 62 -0.16 -17.69 5.69
CA ARG A 62 -1.40 -18.45 5.92
C ARG A 62 -2.09 -18.78 4.59
N ASN A 63 -2.07 -17.83 3.65
CA ASN A 63 -2.72 -17.94 2.34
C ASN A 63 -1.67 -17.77 1.23
N GLU A 64 -0.98 -18.84 0.86
CA GLU A 64 0.10 -18.84 -0.15
C GLU A 64 -0.32 -18.19 -1.48
N GLY A 65 -1.58 -18.37 -1.89
CA GLY A 65 -2.11 -17.81 -3.13
C GLY A 65 -2.03 -16.28 -3.24
N LEU A 66 -1.86 -15.56 -2.13
CA LEU A 66 -1.70 -14.10 -2.13
C LEU A 66 -0.28 -13.65 -2.50
N TYR A 67 0.72 -14.54 -2.40
CA TYR A 67 2.14 -14.19 -2.48
C TYR A 67 2.75 -14.40 -3.87
N GLU A 68 2.04 -15.06 -4.77
CA GLU A 68 2.52 -15.32 -6.12
C GLU A 68 1.51 -14.82 -7.16
N TYR A 69 1.85 -13.71 -7.83
CA TYR A 69 1.02 -13.20 -8.92
C TYR A 69 1.18 -14.05 -10.18
N GLY A 70 0.07 -14.36 -10.80
CA GLY A 70 0.03 -15.12 -12.05
C GLY A 70 -1.40 -15.51 -12.44
N PRO A 71 -1.57 -16.38 -13.46
CA PRO A 71 -2.91 -16.76 -13.94
C PRO A 71 -3.82 -17.39 -12.89
N ALA A 72 -3.27 -18.08 -11.91
CA ALA A 72 -4.04 -18.65 -10.80
C ALA A 72 -4.54 -17.54 -9.84
N TYR A 73 -3.66 -16.60 -9.50
CA TYR A 73 -3.98 -15.42 -8.72
C TYR A 73 -5.12 -14.61 -9.39
N GLU A 74 -4.97 -14.29 -10.67
CA GLU A 74 -5.98 -13.52 -11.41
C GLU A 74 -7.34 -14.22 -11.46
N ARG A 75 -7.38 -15.53 -11.67
CA ARG A 75 -8.64 -16.29 -11.70
C ARG A 75 -9.33 -16.30 -10.34
N ARG A 76 -8.56 -16.37 -9.26
CA ARG A 76 -9.06 -16.49 -7.90
C ARG A 76 -9.46 -15.14 -7.31
N TYR A 77 -8.62 -14.14 -7.46
CA TYR A 77 -8.69 -12.90 -6.69
C TYR A 77 -9.13 -11.68 -7.49
N VAL A 78 -9.06 -11.73 -8.81
CA VAL A 78 -9.35 -10.58 -9.66
C VAL A 78 -10.68 -10.76 -10.38
N HIS A 79 -11.56 -9.77 -10.30
CA HIS A 79 -12.83 -9.79 -11.02
C HIS A 79 -12.59 -9.86 -12.54
N ALA A 80 -13.47 -10.60 -13.25
CA ALA A 80 -13.31 -10.79 -14.71
C ALA A 80 -13.35 -9.46 -15.46
N ASP A 81 -14.17 -8.51 -15.02
CA ASP A 81 -14.29 -7.20 -15.65
C ASP A 81 -12.99 -6.38 -15.54
N LEU A 82 -12.29 -6.45 -14.39
CA LEU A 82 -10.98 -5.80 -14.27
C LEU A 82 -9.96 -6.41 -15.25
N ARG A 83 -9.88 -7.74 -15.31
CA ARG A 83 -8.97 -8.44 -16.23
C ARG A 83 -9.23 -8.06 -17.69
N GLN A 84 -10.51 -7.99 -18.06
CA GLN A 84 -10.91 -7.60 -19.42
C GLN A 84 -10.56 -6.13 -19.71
N ALA A 85 -10.87 -5.22 -18.78
CA ALA A 85 -10.59 -3.80 -18.95
C ALA A 85 -9.08 -3.52 -19.02
N ALA A 86 -8.27 -4.17 -18.17
CA ALA A 86 -6.83 -4.03 -18.19
C ALA A 86 -6.19 -4.60 -19.46
N ALA A 87 -6.68 -5.75 -19.96
CA ALA A 87 -6.21 -6.32 -21.21
C ALA A 87 -6.51 -5.40 -22.40
N ALA A 88 -7.72 -4.83 -22.46
CA ALA A 88 -8.12 -3.88 -23.49
C ALA A 88 -7.33 -2.55 -23.39
N ALA A 89 -7.03 -2.10 -22.16
CA ALA A 89 -6.20 -0.92 -21.92
C ALA A 89 -4.80 -1.09 -22.51
N ARG A 90 -4.18 -2.24 -22.27
CA ARG A 90 -2.86 -2.57 -22.84
C ARG A 90 -2.87 -2.66 -24.39
N ALA A 91 -4.01 -3.03 -24.97
CA ALA A 91 -4.18 -3.05 -26.42
C ALA A 91 -4.49 -1.66 -27.02
N GLY A 92 -4.61 -0.61 -26.20
CA GLY A 92 -4.98 0.73 -26.65
C GLY A 92 -6.47 0.92 -26.98
N GLU A 93 -7.31 -0.07 -26.66
CA GLU A 93 -8.74 -0.09 -27.01
C GLU A 93 -9.67 0.03 -25.79
N GLY A 94 -9.12 0.21 -24.62
CA GLY A 94 -9.80 -0.05 -23.35
C GLY A 94 -10.59 1.10 -22.74
N GLU A 95 -10.60 2.32 -23.30
CA GLU A 95 -11.23 3.48 -22.65
C GLU A 95 -12.71 3.22 -22.30
N ARG A 96 -13.47 2.63 -23.22
CA ARG A 96 -14.87 2.30 -22.97
C ARG A 96 -15.05 1.26 -21.85
N LEU A 97 -14.21 0.23 -21.79
CA LEU A 97 -14.29 -0.81 -20.76
C LEU A 97 -13.79 -0.30 -19.41
N ALA A 98 -12.72 0.50 -19.39
CA ALA A 98 -12.26 1.15 -18.17
C ALA A 98 -13.34 2.08 -17.60
N ARG A 99 -13.95 2.92 -18.45
CA ARG A 99 -15.06 3.78 -18.04
C ARG A 99 -16.30 3.00 -17.60
N ALA A 100 -16.58 1.83 -18.18
CA ALA A 100 -17.68 0.98 -17.78
C ALA A 100 -17.42 0.21 -16.47
N LEU A 101 -16.14 0.03 -16.10
CA LEU A 101 -15.73 -0.62 -14.85
C LEU A 101 -15.92 0.30 -13.65
N PHE A 102 -15.83 1.61 -13.84
CA PHE A 102 -15.90 2.61 -12.78
C PHE A 102 -17.12 3.52 -12.93
N TRP A 103 -17.61 4.01 -11.80
CA TRP A 103 -18.41 5.23 -11.75
C TRP A 103 -17.60 6.34 -11.09
N GLU A 104 -18.02 7.57 -11.27
CA GLU A 104 -17.31 8.75 -10.77
C GLU A 104 -18.19 9.47 -9.71
N PRO A 105 -18.10 9.06 -8.42
CA PRO A 105 -18.90 9.65 -7.35
C PRO A 105 -18.54 11.11 -7.08
N VAL A 106 -17.30 11.47 -7.34
CA VAL A 106 -16.75 12.82 -7.22
C VAL A 106 -15.89 13.07 -8.46
N PRO A 107 -15.92 14.25 -9.09
CA PRO A 107 -15.10 14.53 -10.26
C PRO A 107 -13.61 14.22 -10.01
N GLY A 108 -13.03 13.36 -10.86
CA GLY A 108 -11.65 12.87 -10.75
C GLY A 108 -11.43 11.74 -9.75
N VAL A 109 -12.49 11.18 -9.19
CA VAL A 109 -12.47 10.01 -8.29
C VAL A 109 -13.27 8.87 -8.91
N PHE A 110 -12.64 7.75 -9.15
CA PHE A 110 -13.22 6.60 -9.82
C PHE A 110 -13.43 5.46 -8.83
N ALA A 111 -14.65 4.97 -8.72
CA ALA A 111 -15.04 3.92 -7.79
C ALA A 111 -15.52 2.66 -8.53
N SER A 112 -15.28 1.49 -7.96
CA SER A 112 -15.72 0.21 -8.53
C SER A 112 -15.84 -0.88 -7.46
N ASP A 113 -16.90 -1.70 -7.56
CA ASP A 113 -17.09 -2.92 -6.77
C ASP A 113 -16.56 -4.16 -7.49
N ARG A 114 -16.00 -3.99 -8.70
CA ARG A 114 -15.66 -5.07 -9.61
C ARG A 114 -14.16 -5.16 -9.90
N LEU A 115 -13.31 -4.80 -8.91
CA LEU A 115 -11.86 -4.96 -9.06
C LEU A 115 -11.39 -6.31 -8.51
N PHE A 116 -11.81 -6.65 -7.31
CA PHE A 116 -11.37 -7.86 -6.62
C PHE A 116 -12.56 -8.73 -6.20
N THR A 117 -12.30 -10.01 -6.05
CA THR A 117 -13.31 -10.97 -5.57
C THR A 117 -13.48 -10.86 -4.06
N GLU A 118 -14.59 -11.40 -3.55
CA GLU A 118 -14.77 -11.54 -2.11
C GLU A 118 -13.72 -12.46 -1.50
N GLU A 119 -13.29 -13.48 -2.23
CA GLU A 119 -12.23 -14.39 -1.80
C GLU A 119 -10.90 -13.67 -1.56
N PHE A 120 -10.51 -12.72 -2.44
CA PHE A 120 -9.36 -11.86 -2.21
C PHE A 120 -9.46 -11.12 -0.87
N ARG A 121 -10.61 -10.52 -0.63
CA ARG A 121 -10.87 -9.72 0.57
C ARG A 121 -10.77 -10.57 1.84
N GLU A 122 -11.42 -11.74 1.87
CA GLU A 122 -11.42 -12.63 3.02
C GLU A 122 -10.05 -13.28 3.26
N ASP A 123 -9.38 -13.74 2.20
CA ASP A 123 -8.04 -14.32 2.31
C ASP A 123 -7.02 -13.29 2.81
N LEU A 124 -7.09 -12.05 2.30
CA LEU A 124 -6.19 -10.99 2.77
C LEU A 124 -6.49 -10.57 4.21
N LEU A 125 -7.76 -10.49 4.62
CA LEU A 125 -8.11 -10.25 6.03
C LEU A 125 -7.58 -11.35 6.93
N GLY A 126 -7.72 -12.62 6.53
CA GLY A 126 -7.17 -13.75 7.27
C GLY A 126 -5.64 -13.72 7.36
N GLU A 127 -4.96 -13.27 6.29
CA GLU A 127 -3.51 -13.09 6.29
C GLU A 127 -3.09 -11.95 7.23
N LEU A 128 -3.80 -10.83 7.22
CA LEU A 128 -3.55 -9.69 8.12
C LEU A 128 -3.77 -10.07 9.59
N GLU A 129 -4.74 -10.93 9.91
CA GLU A 129 -4.95 -11.49 11.23
C GLU A 129 -3.76 -12.39 11.64
N HIS A 130 -3.28 -13.24 10.73
CA HIS A 130 -2.10 -14.09 10.93
C HIS A 130 -0.85 -13.25 11.22
N ILE A 131 -0.57 -12.27 10.38
CA ILE A 131 0.53 -11.32 10.55
C ILE A 131 0.39 -10.58 11.91
N SER A 132 -0.81 -10.12 12.24
CA SER A 132 -1.05 -9.34 13.46
C SER A 132 -0.87 -10.16 14.73
N SER A 133 -1.19 -11.44 14.69
CA SER A 133 -1.04 -12.38 15.82
C SER A 133 0.36 -12.98 15.94
N SER A 134 1.25 -12.74 14.98
CA SER A 134 2.58 -13.36 14.91
C SER A 134 3.50 -12.99 16.08
N GLY A 135 3.30 -11.81 16.70
CA GLY A 135 4.19 -11.23 17.68
C GLY A 135 5.47 -10.60 17.09
N ILE A 136 5.63 -10.62 15.76
CA ILE A 136 6.73 -9.92 15.08
C ILE A 136 6.42 -8.41 15.11
N PRO A 137 7.37 -7.56 15.51
CA PRO A 137 7.20 -6.11 15.46
C PRO A 137 6.90 -5.61 14.06
N ARG A 138 5.98 -4.67 13.96
CA ARG A 138 5.55 -4.06 12.70
C ARG A 138 5.76 -2.56 12.73
N ARG A 139 6.33 -2.05 11.66
CA ARG A 139 6.43 -0.62 11.46
C ARG A 139 5.06 -0.05 11.10
N ARG A 140 4.73 1.14 11.60
CA ARG A 140 3.53 1.86 11.17
C ARG A 140 3.56 2.13 9.65
N PRO A 141 2.39 2.14 8.97
CA PRO A 141 2.35 2.20 7.52
C PRO A 141 2.83 3.54 6.94
N ASN A 142 2.63 4.64 7.66
CA ASN A 142 3.05 5.98 7.21
C ASN A 142 3.16 6.95 8.40
N GLY A 143 3.45 8.22 8.13
CA GLY A 143 3.58 9.25 9.17
C GLY A 143 2.28 9.63 9.87
N MET A 144 1.11 9.34 9.28
CA MET A 144 -0.20 9.76 9.80
C MET A 144 -0.98 8.62 10.46
N ASN A 145 -0.90 7.39 9.93
CA ASN A 145 -1.57 6.23 10.49
C ASN A 145 -0.65 5.49 11.46
N ARG A 146 -1.18 5.10 12.62
CA ARG A 146 -0.48 4.29 13.63
C ARG A 146 -0.70 2.81 13.43
N TYR A 147 -1.85 2.43 12.90
CA TYR A 147 -2.30 1.04 12.80
C TYR A 147 -2.44 0.60 11.36
N GLY A 148 -1.79 -0.49 11.02
CA GLY A 148 -1.78 -1.10 9.70
C GLY A 148 -0.56 -1.99 9.52
N VAL A 149 -0.38 -2.47 8.28
CA VAL A 149 0.72 -3.35 7.87
C VAL A 149 1.30 -2.82 6.57
N ILE A 150 2.62 -2.72 6.49
CA ILE A 150 3.32 -2.48 5.23
C ILE A 150 3.38 -3.82 4.50
N LEU A 151 2.59 -3.98 3.44
CA LEU A 151 2.42 -5.25 2.73
C LEU A 151 3.71 -5.70 2.04
N ASP A 152 4.48 -4.72 1.55
CA ASP A 152 5.77 -4.98 0.91
C ASP A 152 6.78 -5.60 1.89
N GLN A 153 6.74 -5.23 3.18
CA GLN A 153 7.65 -5.76 4.20
C GLN A 153 7.31 -7.18 4.68
N VAL A 154 6.07 -7.60 4.52
CA VAL A 154 5.62 -8.93 4.94
C VAL A 154 5.61 -9.94 3.80
N GLY A 155 6.30 -9.64 2.70
CA GLY A 155 6.54 -10.56 1.59
C GLY A 155 5.56 -10.47 0.43
N LEU A 156 4.59 -9.54 0.45
CA LEU A 156 3.60 -9.37 -0.62
C LEU A 156 4.09 -8.48 -1.78
N GLU A 157 5.28 -7.87 -1.68
CA GLU A 157 5.81 -6.90 -2.66
C GLU A 157 5.78 -7.44 -4.09
N ALA A 158 6.29 -8.65 -4.31
CA ALA A 158 6.38 -9.23 -5.66
C ALA A 158 5.01 -9.51 -6.28
N ALA A 159 4.07 -10.03 -5.48
CA ALA A 159 2.70 -10.28 -5.96
C ALA A 159 1.97 -8.97 -6.28
N LEU A 160 2.14 -7.96 -5.43
CA LEU A 160 1.54 -6.64 -5.63
C LEU A 160 2.19 -5.89 -6.80
N ALA A 161 3.49 -6.02 -7.03
CA ALA A 161 4.14 -5.51 -8.23
C ALA A 161 3.54 -6.09 -9.50
N GLY A 162 3.35 -7.41 -9.57
CA GLY A 162 2.69 -8.07 -10.68
C GLY A 162 1.24 -7.60 -10.88
N LEU A 163 0.48 -7.47 -9.80
CA LEU A 163 -0.88 -6.94 -9.82
C LEU A 163 -0.94 -5.50 -10.35
N VAL A 164 -0.05 -4.64 -9.86
CA VAL A 164 0.04 -3.24 -10.27
C VAL A 164 0.37 -3.15 -11.75
N ASP A 165 1.42 -3.83 -12.20
CA ASP A 165 1.88 -3.78 -13.59
C ASP A 165 0.86 -4.33 -14.58
N ALA A 166 0.24 -5.45 -14.22
CA ALA A 166 -0.67 -6.09 -15.14
C ALA A 166 -2.07 -5.45 -15.17
N LEU A 167 -2.54 -4.89 -14.07
CA LEU A 167 -3.95 -4.51 -13.93
C LEU A 167 -4.14 -3.04 -13.56
N VAL A 168 -3.48 -2.55 -12.50
CA VAL A 168 -3.80 -1.23 -11.94
C VAL A 168 -3.20 -0.11 -12.78
N ARG A 169 -1.93 -0.23 -13.18
CA ARG A 169 -1.23 0.77 -13.99
C ARG A 169 -1.88 1.03 -15.34
N PRO A 170 -2.26 0.02 -16.14
CA PRO A 170 -2.95 0.25 -17.41
C PRO A 170 -4.24 1.07 -17.25
N LEU A 171 -4.99 0.81 -16.18
CA LEU A 171 -6.20 1.57 -15.89
C LEU A 171 -5.89 3.00 -15.41
N ALA A 172 -4.89 3.14 -14.55
CA ALA A 172 -4.45 4.46 -14.08
C ALA A 172 -3.95 5.33 -15.25
N ALA A 173 -3.21 4.76 -16.20
CA ALA A 173 -2.77 5.46 -17.42
C ALA A 173 -3.93 5.96 -18.26
N MET A 174 -5.05 5.22 -18.32
CA MET A 174 -6.24 5.65 -19.07
C MET A 174 -7.06 6.70 -18.32
N LEU A 175 -7.15 6.60 -17.00
CA LEU A 175 -7.95 7.51 -16.19
C LEU A 175 -7.19 8.80 -15.84
N PHE A 176 -5.87 8.72 -15.79
CA PHE A 176 -4.97 9.83 -15.44
C PHE A 176 -3.78 9.92 -16.43
N PRO A 177 -4.03 10.08 -17.75
CA PRO A 177 -2.97 10.05 -18.75
C PRO A 177 -1.94 11.17 -18.61
N GLU A 178 -2.27 12.21 -17.85
CA GLU A 178 -1.35 13.30 -17.54
C GLU A 178 -0.34 12.97 -16.42
N LEU A 179 -0.54 11.86 -15.70
CA LEU A 179 0.27 11.45 -14.56
C LEU A 179 0.95 10.10 -14.75
N VAL A 180 0.31 9.20 -15.48
CA VAL A 180 0.77 7.82 -15.65
C VAL A 180 0.81 7.51 -17.14
N ALA A 181 1.99 7.19 -17.68
CA ALA A 181 2.12 6.62 -19.00
C ALA A 181 2.04 5.08 -18.93
N ALA A 182 1.49 4.45 -19.97
CA ALA A 182 1.33 2.99 -19.99
C ALA A 182 2.68 2.25 -20.00
N GLU A 183 3.70 2.88 -20.57
CA GLU A 183 5.08 2.39 -20.68
C GLU A 183 5.97 2.77 -19.51
N ASP A 184 5.51 3.64 -18.59
CA ASP A 184 6.30 4.04 -17.45
C ASP A 184 6.65 2.84 -16.57
N ALA A 185 7.92 2.74 -16.18
CA ALA A 185 8.32 1.87 -15.08
C ALA A 185 7.72 2.43 -13.80
N THR A 186 6.70 1.77 -13.29
CA THR A 186 6.02 2.21 -12.08
C THR A 186 6.46 1.37 -10.88
N GLU A 187 6.93 2.05 -9.86
CA GLU A 187 7.04 1.46 -8.53
C GLU A 187 5.72 1.64 -7.80
N HIS A 188 5.54 0.88 -6.75
CA HIS A 188 4.40 1.01 -5.84
C HIS A 188 4.86 1.00 -4.39
N TYR A 189 3.97 1.42 -3.52
CA TYR A 189 4.08 1.22 -2.08
C TYR A 189 2.71 0.79 -1.56
N ALA A 190 2.64 -0.40 -0.99
CA ALA A 190 1.39 -1.00 -0.55
C ALA A 190 1.36 -1.20 0.96
N PHE A 191 0.27 -0.76 1.57
CA PHE A 191 0.06 -0.89 3.00
C PHE A 191 -1.42 -0.98 3.33
N THR A 192 -1.72 -1.41 4.56
CA THR A 192 -3.08 -1.32 5.10
C THR A 192 -3.18 -0.20 6.12
N VAL A 193 -4.38 0.32 6.28
CA VAL A 193 -4.77 1.21 7.38
C VAL A 193 -5.94 0.60 8.12
N ARG A 194 -5.97 0.76 9.44
CA ARG A 194 -7.05 0.26 10.29
C ARG A 194 -7.61 1.38 11.14
N TYR A 195 -8.93 1.51 11.09
CA TYR A 195 -9.70 2.45 11.89
C TYR A 195 -10.58 1.67 12.86
N GLU A 196 -10.49 1.99 14.15
CA GLU A 196 -11.27 1.35 15.20
C GLU A 196 -11.34 2.22 16.47
N ALA A 197 -12.30 1.95 17.33
CA ALA A 197 -12.38 2.60 18.63
C ALA A 197 -11.13 2.26 19.49
N GLY A 198 -10.49 3.29 20.04
CA GLY A 198 -9.23 3.14 20.81
C GLY A 198 -7.97 3.17 19.94
N GLY A 199 -8.10 3.14 18.62
CA GLY A 199 -7.03 3.27 17.63
C GLY A 199 -7.11 4.59 16.85
N ASP A 200 -6.78 4.52 15.57
CA ASP A 200 -7.08 5.60 14.64
C ASP A 200 -8.58 5.55 14.32
N THR A 201 -9.27 6.68 14.41
CA THR A 201 -10.69 6.78 14.06
C THR A 201 -10.92 7.64 12.83
N GLU A 202 -9.98 8.50 12.49
CA GLU A 202 -10.04 9.44 11.37
C GLU A 202 -8.64 9.71 10.83
N LEU A 203 -8.55 10.38 9.70
CA LEU A 203 -7.31 10.87 9.14
C LEU A 203 -7.51 12.31 8.67
N ALA A 204 -6.64 13.22 9.09
CA ALA A 204 -6.71 14.63 8.72
C ALA A 204 -6.62 14.85 7.20
N LYS A 205 -7.09 16.01 6.72
CA LYS A 205 -7.01 16.41 5.32
C LYS A 205 -5.56 16.40 4.82
N HIS A 206 -5.30 15.63 3.76
CA HIS A 206 -3.97 15.48 3.17
C HIS A 206 -4.06 15.19 1.66
N GLY A 207 -2.93 15.04 1.02
CA GLY A 207 -2.75 14.39 -0.28
C GLY A 207 -1.74 13.27 -0.12
N ASP A 208 -1.86 12.24 -0.93
CA ASP A 208 -0.95 11.10 -0.92
C ASP A 208 0.38 11.39 -1.60
N ALA A 209 1.45 10.78 -1.11
CA ALA A 209 2.77 10.83 -1.74
C ALA A 209 2.85 9.87 -2.95
N SER A 210 1.90 9.98 -3.86
CA SER A 210 1.74 9.13 -5.04
C SER A 210 1.28 9.93 -6.24
N VAL A 211 1.41 9.39 -7.45
CA VAL A 211 0.76 9.96 -8.64
C VAL A 211 -0.71 9.55 -8.70
N ALA A 212 -1.00 8.30 -8.36
CA ALA A 212 -2.34 7.78 -8.21
C ALA A 212 -2.41 6.82 -7.02
N THR A 213 -3.54 6.77 -6.36
CA THR A 213 -3.80 5.91 -5.21
C THR A 213 -4.98 5.01 -5.50
N LEU A 214 -4.80 3.71 -5.30
CA LEU A 214 -5.89 2.74 -5.18
C LEU A 214 -6.17 2.49 -3.70
N ASN A 215 -7.41 2.72 -3.28
CA ASN A 215 -7.88 2.51 -1.91
C ASN A 215 -9.01 1.47 -1.92
N LEU A 216 -8.73 0.26 -1.45
CA LEU A 216 -9.67 -0.86 -1.42
C LEU A 216 -10.16 -1.13 0.01
N CYS A 217 -11.45 -1.09 0.22
CA CYS A 217 -12.07 -1.44 1.50
C CYS A 217 -12.10 -2.95 1.73
N LEU A 218 -11.37 -3.41 2.74
CA LEU A 218 -11.38 -4.82 3.18
C LEU A 218 -12.42 -5.09 4.27
N GLY A 219 -12.89 -4.05 4.97
CA GLY A 219 -13.68 -4.16 6.20
C GLY A 219 -14.87 -5.12 6.08
N ARG A 220 -15.19 -5.81 7.18
CA ARG A 220 -16.44 -6.56 7.31
C ARG A 220 -17.58 -5.59 7.61
N PRO A 221 -18.82 -5.88 7.22
CA PRO A 221 -19.96 -5.02 7.53
C PRO A 221 -20.12 -4.75 9.03
N GLY A 222 -20.66 -3.58 9.38
CA GLY A 222 -20.99 -3.29 10.79
C GLY A 222 -20.36 -2.01 11.34
N TRP A 223 -19.49 -1.33 10.57
CA TRP A 223 -19.03 0.01 10.95
C TRP A 223 -20.02 1.11 10.54
N ARG A 224 -19.85 2.28 11.12
CA ARG A 224 -20.62 3.50 10.83
C ARG A 224 -19.68 4.69 10.71
N GLY A 225 -19.98 5.60 9.80
CA GLY A 225 -19.10 6.74 9.50
C GLY A 225 -17.86 6.33 8.72
N GLY A 226 -16.85 7.15 8.74
CA GLY A 226 -15.57 6.88 8.10
C GLY A 226 -15.60 7.09 6.59
N GLU A 227 -16.49 7.91 6.05
CA GLU A 227 -16.52 8.28 4.63
C GLU A 227 -15.21 8.91 4.23
N LEU A 228 -14.81 8.74 2.96
CA LEU A 228 -13.67 9.42 2.38
C LEU A 228 -14.14 10.72 1.74
N ARG A 229 -13.81 11.85 2.37
CA ARG A 229 -14.15 13.18 1.89
C ARG A 229 -13.08 13.70 0.97
N PHE A 230 -13.48 14.11 -0.23
CA PHE A 230 -12.63 14.82 -1.19
C PHE A 230 -12.94 16.32 -1.18
N PHE A 231 -11.92 17.12 -1.49
CA PHE A 231 -12.00 18.58 -1.49
C PHE A 231 -11.70 19.12 -2.87
N GLU A 232 -12.37 20.21 -3.26
CA GLU A 232 -12.01 20.92 -4.48
C GLU A 232 -10.53 21.30 -4.47
N SER A 233 -9.88 21.16 -5.60
CA SER A 233 -8.52 21.63 -5.80
C SER A 233 -8.51 23.15 -5.93
N GLY A 234 -8.52 23.84 -4.80
CA GLY A 234 -8.20 25.26 -4.72
C GLY A 234 -6.69 25.44 -4.75
N GLY A 235 -6.19 26.09 -5.77
CA GLY A 235 -4.78 26.24 -6.07
C GLY A 235 -3.95 27.01 -5.05
N SER A 236 -3.55 26.40 -3.96
CA SER A 236 -2.48 26.87 -3.08
C SER A 236 -1.83 25.71 -2.30
N GLY A 237 -1.49 24.65 -2.96
CA GLY A 237 -0.61 23.60 -2.45
C GLY A 237 0.66 23.56 -3.31
N MET A 238 1.75 23.04 -2.77
CA MET A 238 3.06 22.93 -3.42
C MET A 238 3.03 22.15 -4.75
N TYR A 239 1.86 21.62 -5.12
CA TYR A 239 1.56 20.91 -6.36
C TYR A 239 0.24 21.43 -6.91
N THR A 240 0.35 22.28 -7.92
CA THR A 240 -0.77 22.56 -8.82
C THR A 240 -0.94 21.35 -9.73
N LEU A 241 -2.16 20.78 -9.77
CA LEU A 241 -2.53 19.90 -10.89
C LEU A 241 -2.15 20.61 -12.19
N PRO A 242 -1.61 19.89 -13.20
CA PRO A 242 -1.33 20.48 -14.49
C PRO A 242 -2.54 21.30 -14.95
N LYS A 243 -2.29 22.53 -15.45
CA LYS A 243 -3.34 23.38 -16.02
C LYS A 243 -3.90 22.70 -17.27
N GLY A 244 -4.89 21.89 -17.11
CA GLY A 244 -5.60 21.22 -18.19
C GLY A 244 -6.71 20.38 -17.58
N ASN A 245 -7.91 20.63 -17.93
CA ASN A 245 -9.20 19.91 -17.78
C ASN A 245 -9.40 18.83 -16.66
N ALA A 246 -8.48 18.66 -15.73
CA ALA A 246 -8.61 17.74 -14.62
C ALA A 246 -9.37 18.44 -13.49
N SER A 247 -10.69 18.40 -13.53
CA SER A 247 -11.52 18.85 -12.40
C SER A 247 -11.35 17.88 -11.24
N ALA A 248 -10.82 18.38 -10.12
CA ALA A 248 -10.94 17.69 -8.84
C ALA A 248 -12.13 18.28 -8.11
N GLY A 249 -13.15 17.48 -7.91
CA GLY A 249 -14.39 17.88 -7.26
C GLY A 249 -14.37 17.66 -5.75
N ALA A 250 -15.39 18.18 -5.07
CA ALA A 250 -15.62 17.92 -3.66
C ALA A 250 -16.80 16.93 -3.48
N GLY A 251 -16.72 16.09 -2.48
CA GLY A 251 -17.78 15.14 -2.13
C GLY A 251 -17.30 14.04 -1.20
N ASP A 252 -18.25 13.26 -0.71
CA ASP A 252 -17.98 12.15 0.20
C ASP A 252 -18.24 10.81 -0.50
N VAL A 253 -17.33 9.86 -0.29
CA VAL A 253 -17.47 8.48 -0.75
C VAL A 253 -17.67 7.57 0.46
N ALA A 254 -18.84 6.96 0.57
CA ALA A 254 -19.11 5.98 1.61
C ALA A 254 -18.51 4.62 1.20
N PHE A 255 -17.71 4.05 2.09
CA PHE A 255 -17.16 2.72 1.87
C PHE A 255 -18.13 1.61 2.23
N HIS A 256 -18.04 0.52 1.50
CA HIS A 256 -18.58 -0.80 1.84
C HIS A 256 -17.53 -1.87 1.48
N PRO A 257 -17.67 -3.10 1.99
CA PRO A 257 -16.69 -4.17 1.70
C PRO A 257 -16.53 -4.39 0.19
N GLY A 258 -15.28 -4.40 -0.28
CA GLY A 258 -14.94 -4.60 -1.68
C GLY A 258 -14.93 -3.34 -2.54
N LEU A 259 -15.47 -2.21 -2.06
CA LEU A 259 -15.38 -0.95 -2.80
C LEU A 259 -13.92 -0.52 -2.95
N ALA A 260 -13.51 -0.33 -4.19
CA ALA A 260 -12.22 0.23 -4.56
C ALA A 260 -12.40 1.66 -5.10
N VAL A 261 -11.52 2.56 -4.69
CA VAL A 261 -11.49 3.95 -5.12
C VAL A 261 -10.13 4.26 -5.70
N LEU A 262 -10.09 4.74 -6.95
CA LEU A 262 -8.88 5.17 -7.64
C LEU A 262 -8.93 6.68 -7.85
N HIS A 263 -7.92 7.39 -7.39
CA HIS A 263 -7.86 8.85 -7.46
C HIS A 263 -6.41 9.35 -7.65
N ARG A 264 -6.25 10.61 -8.05
CA ARG A 264 -4.94 11.27 -8.07
C ARG A 264 -4.41 11.40 -6.65
N GLY A 265 -3.14 11.06 -6.42
CA GLY A 265 -2.53 11.18 -5.09
C GLY A 265 -2.65 12.58 -4.51
N GLN A 266 -2.49 13.60 -5.33
CA GLN A 266 -2.57 15.01 -4.91
C GLN A 266 -4.01 15.54 -4.72
N HIS A 267 -5.04 14.75 -5.04
CA HIS A 267 -6.42 15.11 -4.74
C HIS A 267 -6.63 15.10 -3.22
N LYS A 268 -6.74 16.27 -2.62
CA LYS A 268 -6.87 16.42 -1.17
C LYS A 268 -8.09 15.68 -0.65
N HIS A 269 -7.88 14.84 0.35
CA HIS A 269 -8.93 14.03 0.95
C HIS A 269 -8.72 13.84 2.45
N GLN A 270 -9.73 13.30 3.11
CA GLN A 270 -9.77 13.08 4.55
C GLN A 270 -10.61 11.83 4.84
N ALA A 271 -10.16 10.95 5.71
CA ALA A 271 -11.05 9.95 6.30
C ALA A 271 -11.83 10.58 7.45
N LEU A 272 -13.15 10.66 7.31
CA LEU A 272 -14.02 11.18 8.35
C LEU A 272 -14.07 10.24 9.56
N PRO A 273 -14.49 10.71 10.74
CA PRO A 273 -14.50 9.89 11.93
C PRO A 273 -15.33 8.62 11.78
N LEU A 274 -14.75 7.49 12.16
CA LEU A 274 -15.46 6.24 12.36
C LEU A 274 -16.26 6.34 13.65
N LEU A 275 -17.58 6.22 13.54
CA LEU A 275 -18.53 6.39 14.65
C LEU A 275 -18.78 5.08 15.42
N GLY A 276 -18.28 3.96 14.91
CA GLY A 276 -18.38 2.64 15.55
C GLY A 276 -18.00 1.51 14.62
N GLY A 277 -17.63 0.36 15.20
CA GLY A 277 -17.10 -0.78 14.47
C GLY A 277 -15.64 -0.64 14.15
N GLU A 278 -15.18 -1.41 13.16
CA GLU A 278 -13.82 -1.35 12.63
C GLU A 278 -13.84 -1.37 11.10
N ARG A 279 -12.87 -0.73 10.48
CA ARG A 279 -12.66 -0.77 9.03
C ARG A 279 -11.18 -0.83 8.70
N SER A 280 -10.82 -1.72 7.80
CA SER A 280 -9.48 -1.82 7.22
C SER A 280 -9.53 -1.56 5.72
N ASN A 281 -8.54 -0.84 5.20
CA ASN A 281 -8.39 -0.60 3.78
C ASN A 281 -6.96 -0.97 3.35
N VAL A 282 -6.83 -1.48 2.13
CA VAL A 282 -5.54 -1.53 1.41
C VAL A 282 -5.36 -0.23 0.65
N ILE A 283 -4.19 0.33 0.79
CA ILE A 283 -3.75 1.51 0.03
C ILE A 283 -2.58 1.08 -0.83
N ILE A 284 -2.68 1.33 -2.12
CA ILE A 284 -1.58 1.13 -3.07
C ILE A 284 -1.27 2.47 -3.70
N TRP A 285 -0.10 3.01 -3.39
CA TRP A 285 0.44 4.20 -4.00
C TRP A 285 1.20 3.82 -5.26
N LEU A 286 0.81 4.38 -6.38
CA LEU A 286 1.51 4.27 -7.64
C LEU A 286 2.51 5.41 -7.76
N PHE A 287 3.70 5.06 -8.21
CA PHE A 287 4.74 6.02 -8.56
C PHE A 287 5.00 5.93 -10.07
N ALA A 288 5.42 7.02 -10.68
CA ALA A 288 5.76 7.10 -12.10
C ALA A 288 7.03 7.91 -12.29
N GLU A 289 7.70 7.73 -13.42
CA GLU A 289 8.88 8.53 -13.78
C GLU A 289 8.53 10.00 -13.99
N HIS A 290 7.35 10.24 -14.55
CA HIS A 290 6.85 11.57 -14.86
C HIS A 290 5.69 11.91 -13.93
N GLY A 291 5.85 12.94 -13.17
CA GLY A 291 4.83 13.37 -12.24
C GLY A 291 5.39 13.64 -10.85
N VAL A 292 4.59 14.29 -10.05
CA VAL A 292 4.98 14.61 -8.68
C VAL A 292 4.71 13.41 -7.82
N VAL A 293 5.74 12.65 -7.56
CA VAL A 293 5.64 11.43 -6.78
C VAL A 293 5.74 11.72 -5.30
N ARG A 294 6.46 12.75 -4.91
CA ARG A 294 6.65 13.08 -3.51
C ARG A 294 7.12 14.50 -3.29
N VAL A 295 6.64 15.05 -2.19
CA VAL A 295 7.15 16.25 -1.59
C VAL A 295 8.14 15.88 -0.55
N ALA A 296 9.31 16.43 -0.61
CA ALA A 296 10.34 16.34 0.40
C ALA A 296 10.29 15.13 1.37
N PRO A 297 11.39 14.61 1.80
CA PRO A 297 12.72 15.22 1.71
C PRO A 297 13.54 14.75 0.51
N TYR A 298 12.90 14.11 -0.47
CA TYR A 298 13.62 13.54 -1.61
C TYR A 298 13.62 14.51 -2.78
N ALA A 299 14.78 14.72 -3.37
CA ALA A 299 14.89 15.45 -4.62
C ALA A 299 14.09 14.73 -5.72
N PRO A 300 13.50 15.45 -6.70
CA PRO A 300 12.70 14.85 -7.77
C PRO A 300 13.41 13.75 -8.58
N HIS A 301 14.74 13.73 -8.56
CA HIS A 301 15.57 12.73 -9.24
C HIS A 301 15.91 11.51 -8.35
N GLU A 302 15.57 11.53 -7.07
CA GLU A 302 15.77 10.39 -6.17
C GLU A 302 14.58 9.44 -6.28
N GLN A 303 14.55 8.65 -7.35
CA GLN A 303 13.62 7.54 -7.48
C GLN A 303 14.12 6.38 -6.62
N LEU A 304 13.56 6.28 -5.43
CA LEU A 304 13.81 5.16 -4.54
C LEU A 304 12.74 4.10 -4.74
N SER A 305 13.09 2.83 -4.64
CA SER A 305 12.10 1.76 -4.50
C SER A 305 11.19 2.05 -3.29
N ALA A 306 10.02 1.42 -3.23
CA ALA A 306 9.12 1.58 -2.10
C ALA A 306 9.86 1.30 -0.78
N ARG A 307 10.64 0.21 -0.73
CA ARG A 307 11.47 -0.15 0.42
C ARG A 307 12.49 0.94 0.77
N GLN A 308 13.24 1.43 -0.22
CA GLN A 308 14.23 2.48 0.00
C GLN A 308 13.62 3.80 0.46
N ARG A 309 12.43 4.16 -0.04
CA ARG A 309 11.71 5.37 0.39
C ARG A 309 11.38 5.34 1.87
N TRP A 310 11.07 4.16 2.40
CA TRP A 310 10.71 3.99 3.80
C TRP A 310 11.89 3.73 4.72
N GLN A 311 13.00 3.28 4.19
CA GLN A 311 14.25 3.08 4.91
C GLN A 311 15.15 4.32 4.90
N ALA A 312 15.02 5.17 3.87
CA ALA A 312 15.84 6.36 3.79
C ALA A 312 15.52 7.33 4.93
N ALA A 313 16.55 7.76 5.64
CA ALA A 313 16.42 8.84 6.60
C ALA A 313 15.94 10.11 5.87
N PRO A 314 15.07 10.92 6.48
CA PRO A 314 14.70 12.21 5.94
C PRO A 314 15.98 13.03 5.75
N SER A 315 16.27 13.44 4.51
CA SER A 315 17.37 14.37 4.29
C SER A 315 17.06 15.61 5.11
N LYS A 316 18.05 16.13 5.83
CA LYS A 316 17.94 17.39 6.57
C LYS A 316 17.83 18.58 5.61
N ALA A 317 16.79 18.58 4.78
CA ALA A 317 16.41 19.75 4.00
C ALA A 317 15.92 20.79 5.01
N LYS A 318 16.77 21.74 5.28
CA LYS A 318 16.51 22.85 6.19
C LYS A 318 15.16 23.49 5.82
N GLY A 319 14.20 23.39 6.70
CA GLY A 319 13.16 24.39 6.85
C GLY A 319 11.82 24.16 6.18
N GLN A 320 11.42 22.93 5.82
CA GLN A 320 10.04 22.69 5.40
C GLN A 320 9.36 21.65 6.29
N PRO A 321 8.17 21.96 6.84
CA PRO A 321 7.41 20.99 7.61
C PRO A 321 6.88 19.88 6.70
N TRP A 322 6.90 18.65 7.22
CA TRP A 322 6.24 17.50 6.63
C TRP A 322 4.74 17.73 6.56
N GLU A 323 4.20 17.99 5.41
CA GLU A 323 2.80 17.76 5.14
C GLU A 323 2.71 16.45 4.35
N LEU A 324 2.56 15.35 5.06
CA LEU A 324 1.96 14.14 4.55
C LEU A 324 0.46 14.30 4.58
#